data_40307a76553533d8e7537c375b7ae6c0
#
_entry.id   40307a76553533d8e7537c375b7ae6c0
#
_cell.length_a   1.000
_cell.length_b   1.000
_cell.length_c   1.000
_cell.angle_alpha   90.00
_cell.angle_beta   90.00
_cell.angle_gamma   90.00
#
_symmetry.space_group_name_H-M   'P 1'
#
loop_
_entity.id
_entity.type
_entity.pdbx_description
1 polymer ?
#
loop_
_entity_poly.entity_id
_entity_poly.type
_entity_poly.pdbx_seq_one_letter_code
_entity_poly.pdbx_strand_id
1 'polypeptide(L)'
;MEDTHSHHLGLFFDEDWNRHDSEQSFGHDIEASWLLMETALVLGDKDIVDNALVHTRNIAEAALQGRCVDGSMVYERYGNGHYCNDKHWWVQAECVIGQIYLYRFHGIENAAMMATQTWDYIKRNIVDYDGGEWFWSRNADGSVNRTDDKAGFWKCPYHNSRMCLEVYSILGEM
;
A
#
# COMPACT_ATOMS: atom_id res chain seq x y z
N MET A 1 13.81 6.54 -3.29
CA MET A 1 15.06 6.04 -2.63
C MET A 1 14.70 5.68 -1.20
N GLU A 2 15.09 4.49 -0.73
CA GLU A 2 14.86 4.04 0.65
C GLU A 2 15.78 4.77 1.64
N ASP A 3 15.22 5.26 2.73
CA ASP A 3 15.99 5.76 3.88
C ASP A 3 16.51 4.58 4.70
N THR A 4 17.81 4.52 4.90
CA THR A 4 18.47 3.35 5.53
C THR A 4 18.18 3.16 7.02
N HIS A 5 17.56 4.13 7.69
CA HIS A 5 17.22 4.07 9.11
C HIS A 5 15.73 3.80 9.33
N SER A 6 14.88 4.51 8.62
CA SER A 6 13.42 4.40 8.76
C SER A 6 12.78 3.41 7.80
N HIS A 7 13.48 3.07 6.71
CA HIS A 7 13.03 2.25 5.58
C HIS A 7 11.85 2.83 4.81
N HIS A 8 11.42 4.06 5.11
CA HIS A 8 10.46 4.79 4.29
C HIS A 8 11.11 5.32 3.02
N LEU A 9 10.33 5.43 1.96
CA LEU A 9 10.79 6.01 0.71
C LEU A 9 10.76 7.53 0.76
N GLY A 10 11.80 8.19 0.24
CA GLY A 10 11.71 9.59 -0.16
C GLY A 10 10.84 9.70 -1.41
N LEU A 11 9.99 10.73 -1.46
CA LEU A 11 9.01 10.92 -2.54
C LEU A 11 9.49 11.89 -3.60
N PHE A 12 10.16 12.97 -3.21
CA PHE A 12 10.55 14.05 -4.10
C PHE A 12 12.06 14.33 -4.00
N PHE A 13 12.69 14.44 -5.16
CA PHE A 13 14.12 14.69 -5.29
C PHE A 13 14.37 15.74 -6.38
N ASP A 14 15.48 16.47 -6.26
CA ASP A 14 16.00 17.28 -7.35
C ASP A 14 16.81 16.43 -8.37
N GLU A 15 17.38 17.11 -9.36
CA GLU A 15 18.21 16.47 -10.40
C GLU A 15 19.53 15.87 -9.87
N ASP A 16 19.97 16.29 -8.68
CA ASP A 16 21.15 15.76 -8.00
C ASP A 16 20.80 14.68 -6.95
N TRP A 17 19.54 14.21 -6.94
CA TRP A 17 18.99 13.21 -6.00
C TRP A 17 18.97 13.68 -4.53
N ASN A 18 19.02 14.98 -4.26
CA ASN A 18 18.77 15.48 -2.92
C ASN A 18 17.28 15.42 -2.61
N ARG A 19 16.94 14.85 -1.48
CA ARG A 19 15.55 14.70 -1.04
C ARG A 19 14.97 16.06 -0.62
N HIS A 20 13.77 16.39 -1.09
CA HIS A 20 13.05 17.64 -0.83
C HIS A 20 11.79 17.48 0.02
N ASP A 21 11.45 16.27 0.41
CA ASP A 21 10.30 15.99 1.25
C ASP A 21 10.73 15.48 2.63
N SER A 22 9.79 15.50 3.56
CA SER A 22 9.92 14.90 4.89
C SER A 22 8.70 14.03 5.23
N GLU A 23 7.80 13.90 4.27
CA GLU A 23 6.58 13.11 4.38
C GLU A 23 6.89 11.61 4.26
N GLN A 24 6.09 10.81 4.95
CA GLN A 24 6.08 9.35 4.84
C GLN A 24 4.74 8.92 4.28
N SER A 25 4.73 8.41 3.06
CA SER A 25 3.52 7.90 2.42
C SER A 25 3.45 6.40 2.55
N PHE A 26 2.64 5.94 3.48
CA PHE A 26 2.47 4.50 3.74
C PHE A 26 1.92 3.75 2.52
N GLY A 27 1.10 4.43 1.70
CA GLY A 27 0.59 3.87 0.46
C GLY A 27 1.69 3.61 -0.56
N HIS A 28 2.58 4.60 -0.79
CA HIS A 28 3.67 4.43 -1.74
C HIS A 28 4.73 3.43 -1.24
N ASP A 29 4.99 3.40 0.07
CA ASP A 29 5.91 2.42 0.64
C ASP A 29 5.40 0.99 0.41
N ILE A 30 4.16 0.71 0.79
CA ILE A 30 3.59 -0.63 0.62
C ILE A 30 3.47 -1.03 -0.85
N GLU A 31 3.08 -0.09 -1.74
CA GLU A 31 3.03 -0.32 -3.19
C GLU A 31 4.41 -0.64 -3.74
N ALA A 32 5.41 0.17 -3.44
CA ALA A 32 6.77 -0.05 -3.93
C ALA A 32 7.35 -1.38 -3.42
N SER A 33 7.04 -1.79 -2.19
CA SER A 33 7.55 -3.03 -1.64
C SER A 33 7.18 -4.25 -2.49
N TRP A 34 5.92 -4.38 -2.88
CA TRP A 34 5.51 -5.52 -3.68
C TRP A 34 5.88 -5.37 -5.17
N LEU A 35 5.83 -4.14 -5.75
CA LEU A 35 6.25 -3.91 -7.14
C LEU A 35 7.72 -4.23 -7.38
N LEU A 36 8.60 -3.86 -6.44
CA LEU A 36 10.02 -4.19 -6.51
C LEU A 36 10.25 -5.69 -6.40
N MET A 37 9.51 -6.37 -5.52
CA MET A 37 9.60 -7.82 -5.39
C MET A 37 9.13 -8.52 -6.68
N GLU A 38 7.99 -8.12 -7.23
CA GLU A 38 7.46 -8.64 -8.50
C GLU A 38 8.46 -8.43 -9.63
N THR A 39 9.03 -7.24 -9.73
CA THR A 39 10.05 -6.92 -10.74
C THR A 39 11.26 -7.84 -10.63
N ALA A 40 11.75 -8.09 -9.42
CA ALA A 40 12.87 -8.99 -9.19
C ALA A 40 12.54 -10.43 -9.60
N LEU A 41 11.34 -10.90 -9.28
CA LEU A 41 10.86 -12.24 -9.66
C LEU A 41 10.77 -12.39 -11.18
N VAL A 42 10.25 -11.39 -11.90
CA VAL A 42 10.14 -11.38 -13.36
C VAL A 42 11.52 -11.38 -14.02
N LEU A 43 12.49 -10.65 -13.47
CA LEU A 43 13.88 -10.66 -13.96
C LEU A 43 14.54 -12.04 -13.78
N GLY A 44 14.19 -12.76 -12.72
CA GLY A 44 14.67 -14.12 -12.45
C GLY A 44 16.16 -14.23 -12.10
N ASP A 45 16.85 -13.11 -11.88
CA ASP A 45 18.24 -13.10 -11.43
C ASP A 45 18.27 -13.33 -9.91
N LYS A 46 18.99 -14.37 -9.49
CA LYS A 46 19.03 -14.77 -8.08
C LYS A 46 19.57 -13.69 -7.16
N ASP A 47 20.60 -12.98 -7.56
CA ASP A 47 21.25 -11.97 -6.72
C ASP A 47 20.33 -10.74 -6.56
N ILE A 48 19.59 -10.40 -7.64
CA ILE A 48 18.57 -9.35 -7.61
C ILE A 48 17.41 -9.76 -6.70
N VAL A 49 16.94 -11.01 -6.79
CA VAL A 49 15.85 -11.52 -5.93
C VAL A 49 16.27 -11.53 -4.47
N ASP A 50 17.47 -12.05 -4.16
CA ASP A 50 17.98 -12.10 -2.78
C ASP A 50 18.13 -10.68 -2.18
N ASN A 51 18.57 -9.72 -2.97
CA ASN A 51 18.66 -8.31 -2.57
C ASN A 51 17.26 -7.69 -2.37
N ALA A 52 16.34 -7.90 -3.32
CA ALA A 52 14.98 -7.41 -3.24
C ALA A 52 14.25 -7.92 -1.99
N LEU A 53 14.43 -9.19 -1.62
CA LEU A 53 13.82 -9.76 -0.42
C LEU A 53 14.14 -8.98 0.85
N VAL A 54 15.35 -8.44 0.99
CA VAL A 54 15.74 -7.65 2.16
C VAL A 54 15.05 -6.28 2.15
N HIS A 55 15.19 -5.55 1.05
CA HIS A 55 14.68 -4.17 0.97
C HIS A 55 13.16 -4.11 0.96
N THR A 56 12.49 -4.98 0.20
CA THR A 56 11.03 -5.00 0.09
C THR A 56 10.35 -5.38 1.40
N ARG A 57 10.96 -6.26 2.19
CA ARG A 57 10.50 -6.55 3.53
C ARG A 57 10.58 -5.33 4.43
N ASN A 58 11.74 -4.67 4.48
CA ASN A 58 11.96 -3.51 5.34
C ASN A 58 10.99 -2.37 4.99
N ILE A 59 10.82 -2.07 3.70
CA ILE A 59 9.87 -1.04 3.22
C ILE A 59 8.42 -1.40 3.61
N ALA A 60 8.02 -2.66 3.43
CA ALA A 60 6.68 -3.10 3.80
C ALA A 60 6.43 -3.02 5.31
N GLU A 61 7.41 -3.44 6.14
CA GLU A 61 7.30 -3.32 7.60
C GLU A 61 7.26 -1.84 8.04
N ALA A 62 7.98 -0.94 7.37
CA ALA A 62 7.90 0.50 7.60
C ALA A 62 6.50 1.03 7.24
N ALA A 63 5.95 0.64 6.09
CA ALA A 63 4.61 1.02 5.67
C ALA A 63 3.53 0.60 6.69
N LEU A 64 3.68 -0.58 7.30
CA LEU A 64 2.72 -1.09 8.28
C LEU A 64 2.66 -0.28 9.58
N GLN A 65 3.56 0.69 9.81
CA GLN A 65 3.42 1.66 10.89
C GLN A 65 2.16 2.54 10.72
N GLY A 66 1.68 2.71 9.48
CA GLY A 66 0.41 3.39 9.18
C GLY A 66 -0.84 2.52 9.37
N ARG A 67 -0.70 1.22 9.70
CA ARG A 67 -1.83 0.31 9.83
C ARG A 67 -2.58 0.52 11.15
N CYS A 68 -3.92 0.58 11.05
CA CYS A 68 -4.81 0.73 12.19
C CYS A 68 -5.35 -0.64 12.69
N VAL A 69 -5.88 -0.65 13.90
CA VAL A 69 -6.44 -1.88 14.54
C VAL A 69 -7.67 -2.42 13.81
N ASP A 70 -8.40 -1.58 13.08
CA ASP A 70 -9.58 -1.96 12.28
C ASP A 70 -9.22 -2.57 10.91
N GLY A 71 -7.92 -2.71 10.62
CA GLY A 71 -7.39 -3.24 9.37
C GLY A 71 -7.11 -2.19 8.30
N SER A 72 -7.53 -0.94 8.49
CA SER A 72 -7.21 0.14 7.55
C SER A 72 -5.76 0.61 7.66
N MET A 73 -5.33 1.38 6.66
CA MET A 73 -4.06 2.09 6.65
C MET A 73 -4.31 3.59 6.47
N VAL A 74 -3.68 4.43 7.29
CA VAL A 74 -3.73 5.89 7.14
C VAL A 74 -2.97 6.33 5.89
N TYR A 75 -3.31 7.51 5.37
CA TYR A 75 -2.77 8.01 4.12
C TYR A 75 -1.26 8.27 4.22
N GLU A 76 -0.86 9.18 5.12
CA GLU A 76 0.52 9.62 5.25
C GLU A 76 0.82 10.22 6.62
N ARG A 77 2.10 10.42 6.91
CA ARG A 77 2.60 11.17 8.04
C ARG A 77 3.43 12.34 7.54
N TYR A 78 3.07 13.54 7.95
CA TYR A 78 3.79 14.77 7.62
C TYR A 78 5.12 14.89 8.38
N GLY A 79 6.06 15.67 7.85
CA GLY A 79 7.34 15.89 8.48
C GLY A 79 7.29 16.53 9.88
N ASN A 80 6.19 17.21 10.21
CA ASN A 80 5.93 17.72 11.56
C ASN A 80 5.42 16.65 12.56
N GLY A 81 5.30 15.39 12.12
CA GLY A 81 4.86 14.26 12.91
C GLY A 81 3.34 14.04 12.97
N HIS A 82 2.53 14.93 12.39
CA HIS A 82 1.08 14.73 12.29
C HIS A 82 0.71 13.71 11.23
N TYR A 83 -0.36 12.94 11.47
CA TYR A 83 -0.89 11.97 10.53
C TYR A 83 -2.07 12.55 9.76
N CYS A 84 -2.09 12.35 8.44
CA CYS A 84 -3.30 12.41 7.64
C CYS A 84 -4.05 11.09 7.83
N ASN A 85 -5.06 11.12 8.72
CA ASN A 85 -5.78 9.91 9.13
C ASN A 85 -6.85 9.46 8.13
N ASP A 86 -6.96 10.09 6.97
CA ASP A 86 -7.86 9.67 5.92
C ASP A 86 -7.47 8.28 5.40
N LYS A 87 -8.47 7.52 4.95
CA LYS A 87 -8.28 6.16 4.46
C LYS A 87 -8.57 6.15 2.96
N HIS A 88 -7.55 6.46 2.17
CA HIS A 88 -7.66 6.52 0.71
C HIS A 88 -7.82 5.13 0.11
N TRP A 89 -8.69 5.01 -0.88
CA TRP A 89 -9.06 3.77 -1.57
C TRP A 89 -7.85 2.97 -2.10
N TRP A 90 -6.92 3.68 -2.75
CA TRP A 90 -5.74 3.06 -3.35
C TRP A 90 -4.75 2.54 -2.29
N VAL A 91 -4.58 3.28 -1.19
CA VAL A 91 -3.73 2.86 -0.07
C VAL A 91 -4.23 1.54 0.52
N GLN A 92 -5.56 1.38 0.65
CA GLN A 92 -6.13 0.14 1.15
C GLN A 92 -5.92 -1.02 0.17
N ALA A 93 -6.08 -0.78 -1.14
CA ALA A 93 -5.83 -1.79 -2.17
C ALA A 93 -4.36 -2.25 -2.16
N GLU A 94 -3.42 -1.31 -2.18
CA GLU A 94 -1.99 -1.63 -2.15
C GLU A 94 -1.58 -2.32 -0.84
N CYS A 95 -2.21 -1.95 0.28
CA CYS A 95 -1.98 -2.60 1.56
C CYS A 95 -2.36 -4.09 1.53
N VAL A 96 -3.46 -4.46 0.88
CA VAL A 96 -3.84 -5.88 0.70
C VAL A 96 -2.76 -6.63 -0.07
N ILE A 97 -2.31 -6.10 -1.22
CA ILE A 97 -1.29 -6.75 -2.05
C ILE A 97 0.01 -6.91 -1.26
N GLY A 98 0.53 -5.83 -0.67
CA GLY A 98 1.79 -5.86 0.08
C GLY A 98 1.77 -6.85 1.24
N GLN A 99 0.64 -6.97 1.96
CA GLN A 99 0.47 -7.97 3.01
C GLN A 99 0.47 -9.40 2.47
N ILE A 100 -0.14 -9.65 1.29
CA ILE A 100 -0.08 -10.96 0.63
C ILE A 100 1.35 -11.27 0.18
N TYR A 101 2.11 -10.29 -0.31
CA TYR A 101 3.53 -10.47 -0.65
C TYR A 101 4.39 -10.76 0.59
N LEU A 102 4.14 -10.09 1.72
CA LEU A 102 4.79 -10.41 3.00
C LEU A 102 4.53 -11.86 3.42
N TYR A 103 3.30 -12.34 3.27
CA TYR A 103 2.96 -13.74 3.54
C TYR A 103 3.68 -14.69 2.57
N ARG A 104 3.57 -14.43 1.27
CA ARG A 104 3.99 -15.38 0.22
C ARG A 104 5.49 -15.49 0.07
N PHE A 105 6.21 -14.36 0.10
CA PHE A 105 7.62 -14.28 -0.24
C PHE A 105 8.53 -14.05 0.96
N HIS A 106 8.01 -13.45 2.03
CA HIS A 106 8.81 -13.17 3.22
C HIS A 106 8.50 -14.08 4.42
N GLY A 107 7.54 -15.00 4.28
CA GLY A 107 7.20 -15.97 5.34
C GLY A 107 6.55 -15.35 6.58
N ILE A 108 5.93 -14.19 6.46
CA ILE A 108 5.25 -13.51 7.58
C ILE A 108 3.84 -14.08 7.71
N GLU A 109 3.68 -15.14 8.49
CA GLU A 109 2.42 -15.91 8.55
C GLU A 109 1.17 -15.10 8.91
N ASN A 110 1.29 -14.14 9.84
CA ASN A 110 0.17 -13.30 10.24
C ASN A 110 -0.25 -12.27 9.17
N ALA A 111 0.57 -12.05 8.13
CA ALA A 111 0.27 -11.08 7.09
C ALA A 111 -0.96 -11.48 6.24
N ALA A 112 -1.23 -12.77 6.07
CA ALA A 112 -2.45 -13.25 5.41
C ALA A 112 -3.72 -12.84 6.17
N MET A 113 -3.69 -12.94 7.51
CA MET A 113 -4.79 -12.46 8.35
C MET A 113 -4.92 -10.94 8.28
N MET A 114 -3.80 -10.22 8.27
CA MET A 114 -3.80 -8.75 8.12
C MET A 114 -4.42 -8.34 6.78
N ALA A 115 -4.09 -9.01 5.67
CA ALA A 115 -4.69 -8.78 4.36
C ALA A 115 -6.21 -9.01 4.38
N THR A 116 -6.66 -10.08 5.02
CA THR A 116 -8.09 -10.35 5.21
C THR A 116 -8.79 -9.23 5.97
N GLN A 117 -8.20 -8.73 7.05
CA GLN A 117 -8.75 -7.62 7.83
C GLN A 117 -8.84 -6.32 7.00
N THR A 118 -7.80 -6.02 6.20
CA THR A 118 -7.81 -4.85 5.31
C THR A 118 -8.88 -5.01 4.21
N TRP A 119 -9.02 -6.20 3.63
CA TRP A 119 -10.08 -6.49 2.67
C TRP A 119 -11.48 -6.36 3.29
N ASP A 120 -11.66 -6.81 4.54
CA ASP A 120 -12.92 -6.63 5.27
C ASP A 120 -13.22 -5.15 5.55
N TYR A 121 -12.19 -4.34 5.84
CA TYR A 121 -12.35 -2.89 5.95
C TYR A 121 -12.79 -2.28 4.61
N ILE A 122 -12.15 -2.64 3.50
CA ILE A 122 -12.52 -2.18 2.15
C ILE A 122 -13.99 -2.48 1.85
N LYS A 123 -14.41 -3.72 2.02
CA LYS A 123 -15.80 -4.14 1.76
C LYS A 123 -16.81 -3.35 2.57
N ARG A 124 -16.52 -3.08 3.84
CA ARG A 124 -17.44 -2.38 4.74
C ARG A 124 -17.45 -0.87 4.58
N ASN A 125 -16.34 -0.26 4.16
CA ASN A 125 -16.16 1.18 4.26
C ASN A 125 -15.85 1.87 2.93
N ILE A 126 -15.17 1.21 2.00
CA ILE A 126 -14.66 1.83 0.77
C ILE A 126 -15.55 1.51 -0.43
N VAL A 127 -16.10 0.30 -0.51
CA VAL A 127 -17.02 -0.09 -1.59
C VAL A 127 -18.34 0.65 -1.45
N ASP A 128 -18.81 1.28 -2.55
CA ASP A 128 -20.15 1.84 -2.63
C ASP A 128 -21.09 0.86 -3.34
N TYR A 129 -21.83 0.09 -2.56
CA TYR A 129 -22.74 -0.93 -3.08
C TYR A 129 -23.99 -0.35 -3.77
N ASP A 130 -24.35 0.90 -3.44
CA ASP A 130 -25.54 1.55 -4.01
C ASP A 130 -25.22 2.28 -5.31
N GLY A 131 -24.14 3.05 -5.30
CA GLY A 131 -23.72 3.89 -6.44
C GLY A 131 -22.66 3.27 -7.35
N GLY A 132 -22.18 2.06 -7.01
CA GLY A 132 -21.07 1.41 -7.71
C GLY A 132 -19.72 2.08 -7.47
N GLU A 133 -18.62 1.40 -7.86
CA GLU A 133 -17.25 1.83 -7.64
C GLU A 133 -16.92 1.99 -6.13
N TRP A 134 -15.70 2.34 -5.82
CA TRP A 134 -15.23 2.63 -4.48
C TRP A 134 -15.29 4.14 -4.20
N PHE A 135 -15.57 4.54 -2.96
CA PHE A 135 -15.37 5.94 -2.55
C PHE A 135 -13.90 6.31 -2.64
N TRP A 136 -13.61 7.61 -2.82
CA TRP A 136 -12.24 8.13 -2.83
C TRP A 136 -11.51 7.84 -1.51
N SER A 137 -12.16 8.15 -0.41
CA SER A 137 -11.63 7.89 0.94
C SER A 137 -12.73 7.87 1.99
N ARG A 138 -12.36 7.39 3.18
CA ARG A 138 -12.99 7.77 4.43
C ARG A 138 -12.18 8.88 5.06
N ASN A 139 -12.85 9.94 5.50
CA ASN A 139 -12.25 11.00 6.28
C ASN A 139 -11.77 10.46 7.65
N ALA A 140 -10.94 11.24 8.35
CA ALA A 140 -10.40 10.85 9.66
C ALA A 140 -11.49 10.52 10.71
N ASP A 141 -12.68 11.12 10.59
CA ASP A 141 -13.85 10.86 11.45
C ASP A 141 -14.68 9.63 11.04
N GLY A 142 -14.26 8.93 9.97
CA GLY A 142 -14.95 7.77 9.40
C GLY A 142 -16.06 8.09 8.41
N SER A 143 -16.41 9.36 8.20
CA SER A 143 -17.40 9.76 7.19
C SER A 143 -16.89 9.49 5.77
N VAL A 144 -17.83 9.32 4.83
CA VAL A 144 -17.48 9.18 3.40
C VAL A 144 -17.01 10.53 2.84
N ASN A 145 -15.86 10.53 2.21
CA ASN A 145 -15.47 11.66 1.37
C ASN A 145 -16.40 11.76 0.15
N ARG A 146 -17.15 12.85 0.07
CA ARG A 146 -18.10 13.15 -1.01
C ARG A 146 -17.69 14.35 -1.84
N THR A 147 -16.49 14.88 -1.60
CA THR A 147 -15.95 16.04 -2.32
C THR A 147 -15.10 15.62 -3.51
N ASP A 148 -14.46 14.47 -3.41
CA ASP A 148 -13.65 13.91 -4.49
C ASP A 148 -14.44 12.92 -5.33
N ASP A 149 -14.18 12.94 -6.62
CA ASP A 149 -14.85 12.09 -7.60
C ASP A 149 -14.50 10.61 -7.42
N LYS A 150 -15.50 9.73 -7.56
CA LYS A 150 -15.29 8.28 -7.57
C LYS A 150 -14.61 7.79 -8.85
N ALA A 151 -14.65 8.57 -9.91
CA ALA A 151 -13.90 8.37 -11.15
C ALA A 151 -13.48 9.71 -11.70
N GLY A 152 -12.22 9.86 -12.07
CA GLY A 152 -11.67 11.13 -12.52
C GLY A 152 -10.22 10.98 -12.96
N PHE A 153 -9.52 12.11 -13.06
CA PHE A 153 -8.16 12.14 -13.59
C PHE A 153 -7.19 11.22 -12.82
N TRP A 154 -7.28 11.19 -11.49
CA TRP A 154 -6.42 10.37 -10.63
C TRP A 154 -7.07 9.06 -10.18
N LYS A 155 -8.36 8.87 -10.42
CA LYS A 155 -9.07 7.69 -9.98
C LYS A 155 -9.82 7.01 -11.11
N CYS A 156 -9.33 5.85 -11.47
CA CYS A 156 -9.99 4.86 -12.29
C CYS A 156 -9.90 3.50 -11.58
N PRO A 157 -10.52 2.43 -12.08
CA PRO A 157 -10.47 1.11 -11.44
C PRO A 157 -9.09 0.43 -11.56
N TYR A 158 -8.01 1.19 -11.46
CA TYR A 158 -6.64 0.71 -11.61
C TYR A 158 -6.16 -0.06 -10.37
N HIS A 159 -6.05 0.60 -9.21
CA HIS A 159 -5.54 -0.05 -8.00
C HIS A 159 -6.44 -1.17 -7.49
N ASN A 160 -7.76 -0.97 -7.48
CA ASN A 160 -8.71 -1.97 -7.00
C ASN A 160 -8.77 -3.20 -7.92
N SER A 161 -8.78 -3.04 -9.24
CA SER A 161 -8.75 -4.20 -10.15
C SER A 161 -7.40 -4.90 -10.16
N ARG A 162 -6.28 -4.14 -10.11
CA ARG A 162 -4.94 -4.72 -9.96
C ARG A 162 -4.85 -5.55 -8.67
N MET A 163 -5.31 -5.01 -7.55
CA MET A 163 -5.36 -5.78 -6.30
C MET A 163 -6.11 -7.11 -6.46
N CYS A 164 -7.29 -7.10 -7.07
CA CYS A 164 -8.06 -8.33 -7.26
C CYS A 164 -7.32 -9.34 -8.16
N LEU A 165 -6.69 -8.87 -9.24
CA LEU A 165 -5.97 -9.73 -10.17
C LEU A 165 -4.71 -10.32 -9.52
N GLU A 166 -3.90 -9.49 -8.85
CA GLU A 166 -2.68 -9.93 -8.17
C GLU A 166 -2.97 -10.95 -7.06
N VAL A 167 -3.94 -10.64 -6.19
CA VAL A 167 -4.31 -11.55 -5.12
C VAL A 167 -4.86 -12.87 -5.66
N TYR A 168 -5.68 -12.81 -6.73
CA TYR A 168 -6.19 -14.01 -7.38
C TYR A 168 -5.07 -14.87 -7.98
N SER A 169 -4.10 -14.24 -8.67
CA SER A 169 -2.96 -14.94 -9.26
C SER A 169 -2.13 -15.63 -8.20
N ILE A 170 -1.70 -14.91 -7.18
CA ILE A 170 -0.83 -15.44 -6.12
C ILE A 170 -1.50 -16.59 -5.35
N LEU A 171 -2.78 -16.43 -4.99
CA LEU A 171 -3.50 -17.47 -4.23
C LEU A 171 -3.91 -18.66 -5.11
N GLY A 172 -4.06 -18.46 -6.43
CA GLY A 172 -4.34 -19.53 -7.39
C GLY A 172 -3.15 -20.44 -7.68
N GLU A 173 -1.94 -19.99 -7.37
CA GLU A 173 -0.69 -20.75 -7.50
C GLU A 173 -0.33 -21.57 -6.24
N MET A 174 -1.11 -21.45 -5.17
CA MET A 174 -0.95 -22.18 -3.91
C MET A 174 -1.77 -23.46 -3.89
#